data_48aa67e67704d554a6e42757c221311d
#
_entry.id   48aa67e67704d554a6e42757c221311d
#
_cell.length_a   1.000
_cell.length_b   1.000
_cell.length_c   1.000
_cell.angle_alpha   90.00
_cell.angle_beta   90.00
_cell.angle_gamma   90.00
#
_symmetry.space_group_name_H-M   'P 1'
#
loop_
_entity.id
_entity.type
_entity.pdbx_description
1 polymer ?
#
loop_
_entity_poly.entity_id
_entity_poly.type
_entity_poly.pdbx_seq_one_letter_code
_entity_poly.pdbx_strand_id
1 'polypeptide(L)'
;MARTPFPVEVLTPEGEVYKGEVEMLSTRTATGSIGIRANHAPLMAILDPTELRLYESESDIVRFAQGEGYLQVVNNSALVLVDDAQDPESLDTSDLESKLSEAEKATEGADEGSEERARGERDVRRYKAFIEVAGKG
;
A
#
# COMPACT_ATOMS: atom_id res chain seq x y z
N MET A 1 -26.58 -4.60 -6.69
CA MET A 1 -26.77 -5.46 -5.52
C MET A 1 -25.78 -5.08 -4.43
N ALA A 2 -26.28 -4.82 -3.22
CA ALA A 2 -25.44 -4.46 -2.10
C ALA A 2 -24.55 -5.65 -1.71
N ARG A 3 -23.28 -5.39 -1.46
CA ARG A 3 -22.33 -6.40 -1.01
C ARG A 3 -22.25 -6.38 0.51
N THR A 4 -21.91 -7.51 1.08
CA THR A 4 -21.76 -7.61 2.54
C THR A 4 -20.47 -6.89 2.96
N PRO A 5 -20.55 -5.95 3.92
CA PRO A 5 -19.34 -5.30 4.44
C PRO A 5 -18.57 -6.20 5.39
N PHE A 6 -17.28 -5.93 5.55
CA PHE A 6 -16.43 -6.61 6.51
C PHE A 6 -15.45 -5.61 7.11
N PRO A 7 -14.97 -5.85 8.35
CA PRO A 7 -14.09 -4.90 9.02
C PRO A 7 -12.67 -4.91 8.45
N VAL A 8 -12.09 -3.71 8.33
CA VAL A 8 -10.71 -3.50 7.88
C VAL A 8 -10.02 -2.50 8.80
N GLU A 9 -8.78 -2.79 9.15
CA GLU A 9 -7.89 -1.86 9.83
C GLU A 9 -6.63 -1.69 9.00
N VAL A 10 -6.12 -0.45 8.94
CA VAL A 10 -4.84 -0.14 8.30
C VAL A 10 -3.95 0.49 9.35
N LEU A 11 -2.81 -0.13 9.63
CA LEU A 11 -1.86 0.31 10.65
C LEU A 11 -0.49 0.59 10.05
N THR A 12 0.14 1.65 10.53
CA THR A 12 1.52 1.99 10.22
C THR A 12 2.29 2.12 11.54
N PRO A 13 3.64 2.29 11.50
CA PRO A 13 4.40 2.53 12.73
C PRO A 13 3.93 3.77 13.51
N GLU A 14 3.31 4.74 12.85
CA GLU A 14 2.77 5.93 13.53
C GLU A 14 1.39 5.69 14.15
N GLY A 15 0.78 4.55 13.88
CA GLY A 15 -0.50 4.17 14.46
C GLY A 15 -1.56 3.82 13.42
N GLU A 16 -2.81 3.82 13.85
CA GLU A 16 -3.94 3.48 13.01
C GLU A 16 -4.25 4.63 12.04
N VAL A 17 -4.32 4.32 10.74
CA VAL A 17 -4.68 5.31 9.73
C VAL A 17 -6.10 5.12 9.21
N TYR A 18 -6.65 3.92 9.38
CA TYR A 18 -8.03 3.62 8.96
C TYR A 18 -8.60 2.48 9.80
N LYS A 19 -9.88 2.61 10.14
CA LYS A 19 -10.66 1.55 10.76
C LYS A 19 -12.11 1.74 10.33
N GLY A 20 -12.68 0.72 9.72
CA GLY A 20 -14.06 0.80 9.25
C GLY A 20 -14.51 -0.49 8.60
N GLU A 21 -15.68 -0.44 7.98
CA GLU A 21 -16.21 -1.57 7.24
C GLU A 21 -16.26 -1.22 5.76
N VAL A 22 -15.85 -2.17 4.93
CA VAL A 22 -15.80 -1.99 3.48
C VAL A 22 -16.43 -3.18 2.78
N GLU A 23 -16.88 -2.96 1.56
CA GLU A 23 -17.44 -4.02 0.71
C GLU A 23 -16.36 -4.72 -0.10
N MET A 24 -15.23 -4.06 -0.31
CA MET A 24 -14.07 -4.63 -0.99
C MET A 24 -12.81 -3.87 -0.61
N LEU A 25 -11.70 -4.59 -0.54
CA LEU A 25 -10.36 -4.03 -0.39
C LEU A 25 -9.56 -4.43 -1.62
N SER A 26 -8.87 -3.49 -2.25
CA SER A 26 -8.01 -3.76 -3.40
C SER A 26 -6.60 -3.24 -3.11
N THR A 27 -5.61 -4.08 -3.38
CA THR A 27 -4.21 -3.73 -3.18
C THR A 27 -3.34 -4.58 -4.13
N ARG A 28 -2.04 -4.60 -3.90
CA ARG A 28 -1.11 -5.40 -4.71
C ARG A 28 -0.20 -6.21 -3.79
N THR A 29 -0.10 -7.50 -4.10
CA THR A 29 0.86 -8.38 -3.45
C THR A 29 2.12 -8.50 -4.30
N ALA A 30 3.14 -9.16 -3.76
CA ALA A 30 4.38 -9.42 -4.49
C ALA A 30 4.15 -10.20 -5.79
N THR A 31 3.02 -10.89 -5.92
CA THR A 31 2.70 -11.71 -7.10
C THR A 31 1.62 -11.11 -7.99
N GLY A 32 1.09 -9.94 -7.66
CA GLY A 32 0.08 -9.25 -8.47
C GLY A 32 -1.02 -8.61 -7.65
N SER A 33 -1.98 -8.02 -8.34
CA SER A 33 -3.12 -7.33 -7.71
C SER A 33 -4.07 -8.33 -7.05
N ILE A 34 -4.68 -7.91 -5.95
CA ILE A 34 -5.61 -8.74 -5.20
C ILE A 34 -6.82 -7.90 -4.76
N GLY A 35 -8.00 -8.52 -4.79
CA GLY A 35 -9.23 -7.94 -4.24
C GLY A 35 -9.80 -8.85 -3.17
N ILE A 36 -10.17 -8.29 -2.03
CA ILE A 36 -10.71 -9.03 -0.90
C ILE A 36 -12.15 -8.58 -0.68
N ARG A 37 -13.05 -9.54 -0.54
CA ARG A 37 -14.46 -9.33 -0.20
C ARG A 37 -14.82 -10.09 1.05
N ALA A 38 -16.03 -9.87 1.56
CA ALA A 38 -16.52 -10.55 2.75
C ALA A 38 -16.40 -12.06 2.62
N ASN A 39 -16.10 -12.70 3.72
CA ASN A 39 -15.96 -14.16 3.84
C ASN A 39 -14.86 -14.76 2.99
N HIS A 40 -13.84 -13.97 2.66
CA HIS A 40 -12.67 -14.47 1.96
C HIS A 40 -11.94 -15.49 2.82
N ALA A 41 -11.40 -16.53 2.17
CA ALA A 41 -10.61 -17.54 2.86
C ALA A 41 -9.41 -16.90 3.58
N PRO A 42 -8.96 -17.48 4.70
CA PRO A 42 -7.79 -16.95 5.39
C PRO A 42 -6.59 -16.80 4.47
N LEU A 43 -5.90 -15.66 4.60
CA LEU A 43 -4.80 -15.30 3.72
C LEU A 43 -3.78 -14.46 4.48
N MET A 44 -2.51 -14.70 4.19
CA MET A 44 -1.44 -13.76 4.55
C MET A 44 -0.62 -13.51 3.30
N ALA A 45 -0.42 -12.25 2.96
CA ALA A 45 0.29 -11.87 1.75
C ALA A 45 1.26 -10.73 2.03
N ILE A 46 2.38 -10.73 1.30
CA ILE A 46 3.34 -9.63 1.32
C ILE A 46 2.86 -8.59 0.32
N LEU A 47 2.83 -7.33 0.74
CA LEU A 47 2.33 -6.22 -0.06
C LEU A 47 3.46 -5.41 -0.68
N ASP A 48 3.29 -5.07 -1.95
CA ASP A 48 4.14 -4.12 -2.66
C ASP A 48 3.55 -2.71 -2.57
N PRO A 49 4.37 -1.66 -2.72
CA PRO A 49 3.86 -0.30 -2.77
C PRO A 49 2.86 -0.13 -3.91
N THR A 50 1.71 0.44 -3.61
CA THR A 50 0.63 0.63 -4.57
C THR A 50 -0.43 1.58 -4.02
N GLU A 51 -1.50 1.78 -4.78
CA GLU A 51 -2.70 2.41 -4.27
C GLU A 51 -3.56 1.37 -3.57
N LEU A 52 -3.82 1.58 -2.28
CA LEU A 52 -4.77 0.80 -1.51
C LEU A 52 -6.14 1.43 -1.68
N ARG A 53 -7.12 0.67 -2.09
CA ARG A 53 -8.50 1.13 -2.25
C ARG A 53 -9.42 0.38 -1.30
N LEU A 54 -10.17 1.15 -0.53
CA LEU A 54 -11.13 0.63 0.44
C LEU A 54 -12.51 1.09 0.00
N TYR A 55 -13.30 0.17 -0.52
CA TYR A 55 -14.62 0.49 -1.07
C TYR A 55 -15.64 0.41 0.04
N GLU A 56 -16.00 1.56 0.63
CA GLU A 56 -17.08 1.63 1.63
C GLU A 56 -18.42 1.42 0.95
N SER A 57 -18.51 1.80 -0.33
CA SER A 57 -19.60 1.47 -1.24
C SER A 57 -19.03 1.52 -2.66
N GLU A 58 -19.86 1.30 -3.67
CA GLU A 58 -19.41 1.40 -5.07
C GLU A 58 -18.92 2.80 -5.41
N SER A 59 -19.48 3.83 -4.78
CA SER A 59 -19.15 5.22 -5.07
C SER A 59 -18.25 5.88 -4.03
N ASP A 60 -18.11 5.28 -2.85
CA ASP A 60 -17.31 5.85 -1.76
C ASP A 60 -16.05 5.01 -1.57
N ILE A 61 -14.95 5.50 -2.13
CA ILE A 61 -13.67 4.80 -2.09
C ILE A 61 -12.68 5.63 -1.29
N VAL A 62 -12.14 5.03 -0.23
CA VAL A 62 -11.04 5.61 0.54
C VAL A 62 -9.75 5.10 -0.09
N ARG A 63 -8.84 6.00 -0.43
CA ARG A 63 -7.60 5.68 -1.14
C ARG A 63 -6.39 6.08 -0.33
N PHE A 64 -5.37 5.24 -0.34
CA PHE A 64 -4.07 5.52 0.26
C PHE A 64 -2.96 5.14 -0.70
N ALA A 65 -1.87 5.92 -0.71
CA ALA A 65 -0.62 5.47 -1.26
C ALA A 65 0.03 4.63 -0.15
N GLN A 66 0.09 3.31 -0.33
CA GLN A 66 0.62 2.40 0.69
C GLN A 66 2.00 1.89 0.32
N GLY A 67 2.87 1.79 1.31
CA GLY A 67 4.19 1.20 1.16
C GLY A 67 4.16 -0.31 1.29
N GLU A 68 5.30 -0.89 1.58
CA GLU A 68 5.43 -2.34 1.75
C GLU A 68 4.89 -2.79 3.10
N GLY A 69 4.47 -4.04 3.18
CA GLY A 69 4.00 -4.63 4.42
C GLY A 69 3.27 -5.93 4.20
N TYR A 70 2.23 -6.16 5.00
CA TYR A 70 1.49 -7.41 5.00
C TYR A 70 -0.01 -7.16 5.00
N LEU A 71 -0.72 -8.09 4.37
CA LEU A 71 -2.17 -8.20 4.46
C LEU A 71 -2.49 -9.50 5.15
N GLN A 72 -3.31 -9.45 6.20
CA GLN A 72 -3.79 -10.63 6.89
C GLN A 72 -5.32 -10.64 6.83
N VAL A 73 -5.89 -11.73 6.34
CA VAL A 73 -7.33 -11.92 6.30
C VAL A 73 -7.65 -13.15 7.13
N VAL A 74 -8.45 -12.99 8.18
CA VAL A 74 -8.86 -14.09 9.05
C VAL A 74 -10.18 -13.73 9.71
N ASN A 75 -11.07 -14.72 9.86
CA ASN A 75 -12.37 -14.53 10.52
C ASN A 75 -13.16 -13.36 9.96
N ASN A 76 -13.22 -13.25 8.63
CA ASN A 76 -13.96 -12.19 7.92
C ASN A 76 -13.48 -10.77 8.28
N SER A 77 -12.20 -10.62 8.57
CA SER A 77 -11.59 -9.33 8.95
C SER A 77 -10.26 -9.19 8.23
N ALA A 78 -9.94 -7.99 7.79
CA ALA A 78 -8.67 -7.71 7.11
C ALA A 78 -7.84 -6.73 7.92
N LEU A 79 -6.54 -7.03 8.02
CA LEU A 79 -5.56 -6.16 8.67
C LEU A 79 -4.46 -5.86 7.66
N VAL A 80 -4.23 -4.57 7.41
CA VAL A 80 -3.16 -4.09 6.55
C VAL A 80 -2.10 -3.45 7.44
N LEU A 81 -0.90 -4.03 7.46
CA LEU A 81 0.24 -3.54 8.22
C LEU A 81 1.29 -3.08 7.23
N VAL A 82 1.49 -1.78 7.11
CA VAL A 82 2.39 -1.21 6.09
C VAL A 82 3.33 -0.19 6.73
N ASP A 83 4.48 0.00 6.10
CA ASP A 83 5.47 0.94 6.61
C ASP A 83 5.04 2.40 6.44
N ASP A 84 4.17 2.68 5.47
CA ASP A 84 3.65 4.02 5.21
C ASP A 84 2.29 3.94 4.53
N ALA A 85 1.42 4.89 4.83
CA ALA A 85 0.13 5.04 4.16
C ALA A 85 -0.23 6.52 4.16
N GLN A 86 -0.31 7.13 2.98
CA GLN A 86 -0.54 8.55 2.82
C GLN A 86 -1.75 8.83 1.94
N ASP A 87 -2.45 9.92 2.23
CA ASP A 87 -3.51 10.41 1.36
C ASP A 87 -2.88 10.76 0.01
N PRO A 88 -3.37 10.21 -1.11
CA PRO A 88 -2.82 10.52 -2.43
C PRO A 88 -2.80 12.02 -2.74
N GLU A 89 -3.76 12.78 -2.23
CA GLU A 89 -3.82 14.23 -2.45
C GLU A 89 -2.72 14.99 -1.71
N SER A 90 -2.15 14.39 -0.65
CA SER A 90 -1.07 15.01 0.12
C SER A 90 0.31 14.81 -0.53
N LEU A 91 0.41 14.01 -1.56
CA LEU A 91 1.68 13.67 -2.20
C LEU A 91 2.17 14.82 -3.08
N ASP A 92 3.44 15.20 -2.89
CA ASP A 92 4.13 16.18 -3.71
C ASP A 92 4.98 15.43 -4.73
N THR A 93 4.53 15.41 -5.98
CA THR A 93 5.20 14.71 -7.07
C THR A 93 6.63 15.18 -7.26
N SER A 94 6.86 16.49 -7.17
CA SER A 94 8.18 17.08 -7.34
C SER A 94 9.14 16.58 -6.26
N ASP A 95 8.69 16.54 -5.02
CA ASP A 95 9.47 16.02 -3.89
C ASP A 95 9.76 14.53 -4.07
N LEU A 96 8.74 13.77 -4.49
CA LEU A 96 8.90 12.34 -4.74
C LEU A 96 9.91 12.05 -5.86
N GLU A 97 9.90 12.85 -6.93
CA GLU A 97 10.86 12.71 -8.02
C GLU A 97 12.28 12.96 -7.54
N SER A 98 12.48 13.97 -6.69
CA SER A 98 13.77 14.27 -6.10
C SER A 98 14.26 13.12 -5.22
N LYS A 99 13.38 12.59 -4.38
CA LYS A 99 13.68 11.45 -3.51
C LYS A 99 13.99 10.20 -4.31
N LEU A 100 13.25 9.98 -5.41
CA LEU A 100 13.50 8.85 -6.30
C LEU A 100 14.90 8.95 -6.91
N SER A 101 15.28 10.12 -7.41
CA SER A 101 16.60 10.34 -7.98
C SER A 101 17.71 10.06 -6.96
N GLU A 102 17.56 10.55 -5.74
CA GLU A 102 18.51 10.30 -4.66
C GLU A 102 18.61 8.82 -4.32
N ALA A 103 17.48 8.13 -4.25
CA ALA A 103 17.44 6.70 -3.95
C ALA A 103 18.08 5.87 -5.06
N GLU A 104 17.89 6.25 -6.32
CA GLU A 104 18.52 5.58 -7.45
C GLU A 104 20.03 5.72 -7.39
N LYS A 105 20.53 6.90 -7.09
CA LYS A 105 21.97 7.16 -6.96
C LYS A 105 22.57 6.38 -5.79
N ALA A 106 21.90 6.37 -4.65
CA ALA A 106 22.35 5.62 -3.49
C ALA A 106 22.41 4.11 -3.77
N THR A 107 21.42 3.60 -4.51
CA THR A 107 21.36 2.19 -4.89
C THR A 107 22.51 1.82 -5.81
N GLU A 108 22.78 2.63 -6.82
CA GLU A 108 23.88 2.41 -7.77
C GLU A 108 25.25 2.45 -7.08
N GLY A 109 25.42 3.30 -6.08
CA GLY A 109 26.67 3.44 -5.34
C GLY A 109 26.87 2.39 -4.25
N ALA A 110 25.87 1.56 -3.96
CA ALA A 110 25.95 0.55 -2.91
C ALA A 110 26.41 -0.81 -3.48
N ASP A 111 27.10 -1.59 -2.66
CA ASP A 111 27.58 -2.91 -3.06
C ASP A 111 26.41 -3.87 -3.24
N GLU A 112 26.53 -4.78 -4.21
CA GLU A 112 25.56 -5.85 -4.40
C GLU A 112 25.47 -6.71 -3.14
N GLY A 113 24.25 -7.06 -2.77
CA GLY A 113 23.99 -7.87 -1.58
C GLY A 113 24.09 -7.12 -0.27
N SER A 114 24.42 -5.82 -0.29
CA SER A 114 24.49 -5.02 0.93
C SER A 114 23.10 -4.60 1.39
N GLU A 115 22.97 -4.33 2.69
CA GLU A 115 21.74 -3.81 3.27
C GLU A 115 21.41 -2.43 2.71
N GLU A 116 22.42 -1.63 2.43
CA GLU A 116 22.23 -0.30 1.83
C GLU A 116 21.59 -0.41 0.45
N ARG A 117 22.02 -1.37 -0.36
CA ARG A 117 21.44 -1.57 -1.69
C ARG A 117 20.00 -2.07 -1.59
N ALA A 118 19.73 -3.01 -0.68
CA ALA A 118 18.39 -3.52 -0.46
C ALA A 118 17.43 -2.39 -0.05
N ARG A 119 17.88 -1.52 0.85
CA ARG A 119 17.10 -0.35 1.28
C ARG A 119 16.83 0.61 0.12
N GLY A 120 17.86 0.88 -0.68
CA GLY A 120 17.73 1.74 -1.85
C GLY A 120 16.72 1.21 -2.85
N GLU A 121 16.76 -0.08 -3.10
CA GLU A 121 15.81 -0.73 -4.01
C GLU A 121 14.38 -0.64 -3.49
N ARG A 122 14.17 -0.82 -2.18
CA ARG A 122 12.84 -0.64 -1.56
C ARG A 122 12.35 0.79 -1.71
N ASP A 123 13.22 1.76 -1.45
CA ASP A 123 12.86 3.18 -1.57
C ASP A 123 12.51 3.54 -3.01
N VAL A 124 13.27 3.05 -3.98
CA VAL A 124 12.99 3.27 -5.41
C VAL A 124 11.59 2.74 -5.75
N ARG A 125 11.27 1.52 -5.33
CA ARG A 125 9.94 0.93 -5.60
C ARG A 125 8.83 1.77 -4.99
N ARG A 126 9.01 2.22 -3.75
CA ARG A 126 8.01 3.02 -3.05
C ARG A 126 7.78 4.36 -3.73
N TYR A 127 8.85 5.08 -4.05
CA TYR A 127 8.72 6.39 -4.68
C TYR A 127 8.10 6.31 -6.07
N LYS A 128 8.48 5.30 -6.86
CA LYS A 128 7.86 5.09 -8.19
C LYS A 128 6.37 4.82 -8.06
N ALA A 129 5.98 3.97 -7.11
CA ALA A 129 4.58 3.64 -6.89
C ALA A 129 3.79 4.88 -6.42
N PHE A 130 4.35 5.66 -5.51
CA PHE A 130 3.68 6.85 -4.98
C PHE A 130 3.52 7.92 -6.04
N ILE A 131 4.50 8.09 -6.92
CA ILE A 131 4.40 9.02 -8.06
C ILE A 131 3.24 8.59 -8.97
N GLU A 132 3.14 7.31 -9.26
CA GLU A 132 2.06 6.76 -10.06
C GLU A 132 0.69 6.99 -9.41
N VAL A 133 0.59 6.75 -8.11
CA VAL A 133 -0.65 6.97 -7.36
C VAL A 133 -1.05 8.45 -7.39
N ALA A 134 -0.09 9.36 -7.20
CA ALA A 134 -0.35 10.79 -7.24
C ALA A 134 -0.88 11.24 -8.60
N GLY A 135 -0.38 10.63 -9.67
CA GLY A 135 -0.78 10.95 -11.04
C GLY A 135 -2.18 10.49 -11.42
N LYS A 136 -2.75 9.56 -10.65
CA LYS A 136 -4.10 9.03 -10.91
C LYS A 136 -5.21 9.93 -10.36
N GLY A 137 -4.87 10.89 -9.55
CA GLY A 137 -5.71 11.94 -8.92
C GLY A 137 -7.17 12.06 -9.19
#